data_d8516c49598b96412f539d6f41dbbd48
#
_entry.id   d8516c49598b96412f539d6f41dbbd48
#
_cell.length_a   1.000
_cell.length_b   1.000
_cell.length_c   1.000
_cell.angle_alpha   90.00
_cell.angle_beta   90.00
_cell.angle_gamma   90.00
#
_symmetry.space_group_name_H-M   'P 1'
#
loop_
_entity.id
_entity.type
_entity.pdbx_description
1 polymer ?
#
loop_
_entity_poly.entity_id
_entity_poly.type
_entity_poly.pdbx_seq_one_letter_code
_entity_poly.pdbx_strand_id
1 'polypeptide(L)'
;YAVDYRPYECWTMGSECDGAFAQYMVAFSDESFKIESNWSNAELASIPCAYSTAENLLERSGVKQCEIVLITGASGGVGSAAIQLAKRRGASVVAISSKSKSDLVKEIGANTVVNREDKLTDSIENQSIDVVIDLVAGERWEDLLDVLKKGGRYAAAGAIAGPLVELDVRTLYLKDLVLIGCTFQDRKVFENLIGYIERNEITPLVSKTYPLKDIITAQKDFVSKKYVGKLVLLPK
;
A
#
# COMPACT_ATOMS: atom_id res chain seq x y z
N TYR A 1 -7.69 12.66 -4.52
CA TYR A 1 -7.95 11.96 -3.26
C TYR A 1 -8.13 13.02 -2.18
N ALA A 2 -9.40 13.42 -1.95
CA ALA A 2 -9.72 14.36 -0.90
C ALA A 2 -10.02 13.56 0.38
N VAL A 3 -9.35 13.89 1.47
CA VAL A 3 -9.62 13.36 2.81
C VAL A 3 -9.99 14.56 3.68
N ASP A 4 -11.17 14.57 4.24
CA ASP A 4 -11.55 15.59 5.21
C ASP A 4 -10.72 15.41 6.50
N TYR A 5 -10.05 16.48 6.93
CA TYR A 5 -9.16 16.51 8.10
C TYR A 5 -9.89 16.52 9.45
N ARG A 6 -11.18 16.23 9.50
CA ARG A 6 -11.83 16.05 10.80
C ARG A 6 -11.24 14.82 11.48
N PRO A 7 -10.69 14.95 12.69
CA PRO A 7 -10.11 13.83 13.40
C PRO A 7 -11.13 12.69 13.50
N TYR A 8 -10.73 11.52 12.99
CA TYR A 8 -11.53 10.28 12.97
C TYR A 8 -12.76 10.25 12.05
N GLU A 9 -13.07 11.31 11.30
CA GLU A 9 -14.06 11.30 10.22
C GLU A 9 -13.31 11.30 8.88
N CYS A 10 -13.29 10.16 8.18
CA CYS A 10 -12.73 10.08 6.85
C CYS A 10 -13.83 10.29 5.81
N TRP A 11 -13.70 11.33 5.02
CA TRP A 11 -14.57 11.59 3.86
C TRP A 11 -13.75 11.38 2.59
N THR A 12 -13.91 10.22 1.98
CA THR A 12 -13.06 9.77 0.87
C THR A 12 -13.79 9.92 -0.45
N MET A 13 -13.19 10.62 -1.38
CA MET A 13 -13.69 10.75 -2.75
C MET A 13 -13.81 9.39 -3.42
N GLY A 14 -15.00 9.09 -3.95
CA GLY A 14 -15.34 7.81 -4.57
C GLY A 14 -15.86 6.75 -3.58
N SER A 15 -16.05 7.12 -2.31
CA SER A 15 -16.69 6.30 -1.27
C SER A 15 -17.83 7.06 -0.62
N GLU A 16 -17.57 8.08 0.19
CA GLU A 16 -18.55 8.90 0.89
C GLU A 16 -19.12 10.03 0.00
N CYS A 17 -18.46 10.36 -1.09
CA CYS A 17 -18.93 11.33 -2.09
C CYS A 17 -18.53 10.88 -3.51
N ASP A 18 -18.97 11.64 -4.52
CA ASP A 18 -18.66 11.35 -5.92
C ASP A 18 -17.15 11.27 -6.17
N GLY A 19 -16.75 10.27 -6.97
CA GLY A 19 -15.35 9.99 -7.31
C GLY A 19 -14.89 10.61 -8.62
N ALA A 20 -13.67 10.24 -9.02
CA ALA A 20 -12.98 10.75 -10.20
C ALA A 20 -13.18 9.89 -11.46
N PHE A 21 -14.08 8.91 -11.47
CA PHE A 21 -14.41 8.15 -12.70
C PHE A 21 -15.41 8.95 -13.57
N ALA A 22 -15.03 10.17 -13.94
CA ALA A 22 -15.84 11.13 -14.66
C ALA A 22 -14.96 12.03 -15.54
N GLN A 23 -15.57 12.75 -16.46
CA GLN A 23 -14.87 13.78 -17.26
C GLN A 23 -14.53 15.02 -16.42
N TYR A 24 -15.37 15.31 -15.44
CA TYR A 24 -15.23 16.44 -14.52
C TYR A 24 -15.54 15.97 -13.09
N MET A 25 -14.87 16.54 -12.15
CA MET A 25 -15.11 16.30 -10.72
C MET A 25 -15.01 17.62 -9.96
N VAL A 26 -15.63 17.68 -8.80
CA VAL A 26 -15.48 18.79 -7.86
C VAL A 26 -14.53 18.34 -6.75
N ALA A 27 -13.56 19.18 -6.43
CA ALA A 27 -12.65 18.98 -5.30
C ALA A 27 -12.50 20.29 -4.52
N PHE A 28 -12.28 20.21 -3.23
CA PHE A 28 -11.96 21.38 -2.43
C PHE A 28 -10.58 21.90 -2.78
N SER A 29 -10.40 23.21 -2.73
CA SER A 29 -9.11 23.85 -3.08
C SER A 29 -7.99 23.49 -2.13
N ASP A 30 -8.31 23.31 -0.86
CA ASP A 30 -7.37 22.88 0.19
C ASP A 30 -7.00 21.39 0.11
N GLU A 31 -7.78 20.59 -0.63
CA GLU A 31 -7.49 19.19 -0.96
C GLU A 31 -6.81 19.04 -2.34
N SER A 32 -6.51 20.15 -3.00
CA SER A 32 -5.90 20.18 -4.33
C SER A 32 -4.45 20.65 -4.23
N PHE A 33 -3.54 19.88 -4.78
CA PHE A 33 -2.11 20.14 -4.69
C PHE A 33 -1.52 20.35 -6.07
N LYS A 34 -0.74 21.43 -6.24
CA LYS A 34 0.09 21.64 -7.42
C LYS A 34 1.31 20.71 -7.33
N ILE A 35 1.64 20.05 -8.42
CA ILE A 35 2.84 19.20 -8.53
C ILE A 35 3.63 19.66 -9.75
N GLU A 36 4.92 19.90 -9.59
CA GLU A 36 5.85 20.20 -10.67
C GLU A 36 6.62 18.94 -11.07
N SER A 37 6.16 18.28 -12.14
CA SER A 37 6.71 17.02 -12.58
C SER A 37 6.59 16.85 -14.09
N ASN A 38 7.50 16.05 -14.68
CA ASN A 38 7.44 15.61 -16.07
C ASN A 38 6.57 14.36 -16.27
N TRP A 39 5.92 13.86 -15.22
CA TRP A 39 5.07 12.67 -15.30
C TRP A 39 3.79 12.96 -16.09
N SER A 40 3.34 11.97 -16.81
CA SER A 40 2.05 12.03 -17.52
C SER A 40 0.87 12.08 -16.53
N ASN A 41 -0.29 12.53 -16.99
CA ASN A 41 -1.51 12.51 -16.19
C ASN A 41 -1.88 11.11 -15.68
N ALA A 42 -1.60 10.06 -16.46
CA ALA A 42 -1.84 8.69 -16.04
C ALA A 42 -0.93 8.28 -14.87
N GLU A 43 0.33 8.67 -14.90
CA GLU A 43 1.29 8.42 -13.84
C GLU A 43 0.90 9.18 -12.57
N LEU A 44 0.57 10.46 -12.67
CA LEU A 44 0.09 11.24 -11.54
C LEU A 44 -1.21 10.67 -10.95
N ALA A 45 -2.16 10.24 -11.79
CA ALA A 45 -3.40 9.62 -11.34
C ALA A 45 -3.20 8.27 -10.63
N SER A 46 -2.06 7.61 -10.82
CA SER A 46 -1.73 6.34 -10.13
C SER A 46 -1.36 6.54 -8.65
N ILE A 47 -1.06 7.77 -8.23
CA ILE A 47 -0.50 8.10 -6.93
C ILE A 47 -1.54 8.18 -5.80
N PRO A 48 -2.65 8.94 -5.90
CA PRO A 48 -3.43 9.35 -4.73
C PRO A 48 -3.87 8.23 -3.81
N CYS A 49 -4.55 7.21 -4.30
CA CYS A 49 -5.03 6.12 -3.45
C CYS A 49 -3.90 5.18 -3.01
N ALA A 50 -3.06 4.75 -3.94
CA ALA A 50 -2.08 3.70 -3.68
C ALA A 50 -0.90 4.18 -2.83
N TYR A 51 -0.26 5.27 -3.26
CA TYR A 51 0.93 5.77 -2.57
C TYR A 51 0.58 6.49 -1.27
N SER A 52 -0.56 7.20 -1.20
CA SER A 52 -0.97 7.84 0.05
C SER A 52 -1.28 6.80 1.14
N THR A 53 -1.96 5.71 0.81
CA THR A 53 -2.19 4.62 1.75
C THR A 53 -0.88 3.96 2.18
N ALA A 54 0.03 3.71 1.24
CA ALA A 54 1.34 3.12 1.55
C ALA A 54 2.20 4.03 2.44
N GLU A 55 2.26 5.34 2.12
CA GLU A 55 2.99 6.33 2.92
C GLU A 55 2.41 6.43 4.33
N ASN A 56 1.08 6.47 4.45
CA ASN A 56 0.39 6.50 5.74
C ASN A 56 0.71 5.27 6.61
N LEU A 57 0.71 4.08 6.02
CA LEU A 57 1.08 2.84 6.71
C LEU A 57 2.50 2.91 7.26
N LEU A 58 3.46 3.35 6.44
CA LEU A 58 4.86 3.42 6.80
C LEU A 58 5.14 4.54 7.82
N GLU A 59 4.47 5.69 7.70
CA GLU A 59 4.57 6.80 8.64
C GLU A 59 4.01 6.42 10.00
N ARG A 60 2.78 5.88 10.06
CA ARG A 60 2.13 5.50 11.31
C ARG A 60 2.79 4.33 12.01
N SER A 61 3.33 3.39 11.26
CA SER A 61 4.14 2.31 11.83
C SER A 61 5.57 2.73 12.17
N GLY A 62 5.97 3.95 11.79
CA GLY A 62 7.27 4.53 12.13
C GLY A 62 8.44 3.75 11.55
N VAL A 63 8.33 3.29 10.30
CA VAL A 63 9.41 2.54 9.62
C VAL A 63 10.69 3.39 9.52
N LYS A 64 11.81 2.80 9.92
CA LYS A 64 13.13 3.45 9.99
C LYS A 64 14.15 2.75 9.10
N GLN A 65 15.26 3.42 8.89
CA GLN A 65 16.44 2.86 8.24
C GLN A 65 16.92 1.59 8.94
N CYS A 66 17.39 0.62 8.16
CA CYS A 66 17.90 -0.68 8.60
C CYS A 66 16.85 -1.64 9.21
N GLU A 67 15.57 -1.27 9.25
CA GLU A 67 14.51 -2.20 9.66
C GLU A 67 14.14 -3.16 8.52
N ILE A 68 13.61 -4.32 8.88
CA ILE A 68 13.08 -5.32 7.94
C ILE A 68 11.56 -5.18 7.93
N VAL A 69 11.01 -4.84 6.78
CA VAL A 69 9.57 -4.62 6.56
C VAL A 69 9.01 -5.75 5.72
N LEU A 70 8.03 -6.47 6.24
CA LEU A 70 7.28 -7.46 5.48
C LEU A 70 6.01 -6.81 4.93
N ILE A 71 5.75 -7.00 3.63
CA ILE A 71 4.60 -6.41 2.92
C ILE A 71 3.77 -7.51 2.29
N THR A 72 2.50 -7.63 2.68
CA THR A 72 1.53 -8.51 2.04
C THR A 72 0.89 -7.85 0.82
N GLY A 73 0.34 -8.62 -0.12
CA GLY A 73 -0.26 -8.06 -1.32
C GLY A 73 0.69 -7.18 -2.15
N ALA A 74 1.98 -7.49 -2.11
CA ALA A 74 3.08 -6.67 -2.60
C ALA A 74 3.02 -6.29 -4.09
N SER A 75 2.33 -7.07 -4.92
CA SER A 75 2.14 -6.79 -6.35
C SER A 75 0.97 -5.86 -6.66
N GLY A 76 0.13 -5.51 -5.68
CA GLY A 76 -0.97 -4.56 -5.84
C GLY A 76 -0.49 -3.11 -5.85
N GLY A 77 -1.41 -2.18 -6.13
CA GLY A 77 -1.08 -0.74 -6.16
C GLY A 77 -0.47 -0.23 -4.87
N VAL A 78 -1.09 -0.53 -3.71
CA VAL A 78 -0.57 -0.11 -2.39
C VAL A 78 0.71 -0.87 -2.04
N GLY A 79 0.74 -2.20 -2.27
CA GLY A 79 1.91 -3.02 -1.92
C GLY A 79 3.17 -2.63 -2.71
N SER A 80 3.04 -2.39 -4.01
CA SER A 80 4.16 -1.94 -4.85
C SER A 80 4.65 -0.53 -4.48
N ALA A 81 3.75 0.36 -4.08
CA ALA A 81 4.11 1.66 -3.54
C ALA A 81 4.83 1.53 -2.19
N ALA A 82 4.33 0.67 -1.30
CA ALA A 82 4.94 0.42 0.01
C ALA A 82 6.37 -0.12 -0.11
N ILE A 83 6.67 -0.97 -1.11
CA ILE A 83 8.04 -1.44 -1.39
C ILE A 83 8.94 -0.24 -1.66
N GLN A 84 8.59 0.62 -2.61
CA GLN A 84 9.41 1.77 -2.99
C GLN A 84 9.62 2.73 -1.82
N LEU A 85 8.54 3.05 -1.11
CA LEU A 85 8.57 3.99 0.02
C LEU A 85 9.33 3.44 1.24
N ALA A 86 9.29 2.12 1.49
CA ALA A 86 10.11 1.47 2.52
C ALA A 86 11.60 1.49 2.13
N LYS A 87 11.92 1.18 0.87
CA LYS A 87 13.29 1.28 0.33
C LYS A 87 13.83 2.70 0.42
N ARG A 88 13.01 3.70 0.09
CA ARG A 88 13.36 5.11 0.24
C ARG A 88 13.72 5.47 1.69
N ARG A 89 13.08 4.86 2.67
CA ARG A 89 13.42 5.01 4.09
C ARG A 89 14.69 4.26 4.52
N GLY A 90 15.31 3.50 3.61
CA GLY A 90 16.48 2.68 3.89
C GLY A 90 16.17 1.36 4.60
N ALA A 91 14.93 0.91 4.54
CA ALA A 91 14.51 -0.39 5.07
C ALA A 91 14.82 -1.53 4.08
N SER A 92 14.96 -2.75 4.60
CA SER A 92 14.96 -3.98 3.82
C SER A 92 13.54 -4.51 3.68
N VAL A 93 13.16 -4.93 2.47
CA VAL A 93 11.79 -5.35 2.17
C VAL A 93 11.70 -6.83 1.88
N VAL A 94 10.86 -7.52 2.64
CA VAL A 94 10.36 -8.87 2.35
C VAL A 94 8.95 -8.74 1.81
N ALA A 95 8.71 -9.18 0.59
CA ALA A 95 7.43 -9.06 -0.10
C ALA A 95 6.72 -10.40 -0.24
N ILE A 96 5.42 -10.46 0.07
CA ILE A 96 4.59 -11.62 -0.21
C ILE A 96 3.83 -11.39 -1.51
N SER A 97 4.05 -12.27 -2.51
CA SER A 97 3.42 -12.19 -3.82
C SER A 97 3.20 -13.56 -4.43
N SER A 98 2.47 -13.64 -5.55
CA SER A 98 2.41 -14.88 -6.34
C SER A 98 3.73 -15.14 -7.06
N LYS A 99 4.06 -16.41 -7.28
CA LYS A 99 5.26 -16.84 -8.00
C LYS A 99 5.40 -16.15 -9.37
N SER A 100 4.29 -16.00 -10.10
CA SER A 100 4.28 -15.39 -11.44
C SER A 100 4.64 -13.90 -11.47
N LYS A 101 4.63 -13.21 -10.31
CA LYS A 101 4.94 -11.78 -10.19
C LYS A 101 6.22 -11.51 -9.40
N SER A 102 6.92 -12.57 -9.00
CA SER A 102 8.09 -12.46 -8.13
C SER A 102 9.18 -11.57 -8.72
N ASP A 103 9.50 -11.74 -10.01
CA ASP A 103 10.57 -10.98 -10.65
C ASP A 103 10.24 -9.50 -10.74
N LEU A 104 9.00 -9.15 -11.13
CA LEU A 104 8.54 -7.76 -11.16
C LEU A 104 8.56 -7.12 -9.76
N VAL A 105 8.18 -7.88 -8.73
CA VAL A 105 8.21 -7.38 -7.34
C VAL A 105 9.65 -7.14 -6.85
N LYS A 106 10.61 -7.96 -7.29
CA LYS A 106 12.05 -7.72 -7.05
C LYS A 106 12.54 -6.48 -7.78
N GLU A 107 12.16 -6.31 -9.04
CA GLU A 107 12.53 -5.12 -9.84
C GLU A 107 12.01 -3.82 -9.21
N ILE A 108 10.84 -3.83 -8.56
CA ILE A 108 10.30 -2.69 -7.81
C ILE A 108 11.19 -2.33 -6.61
N GLY A 109 11.97 -3.28 -6.09
CA GLY A 109 12.93 -3.04 -5.00
C GLY A 109 12.83 -3.98 -3.82
N ALA A 110 11.99 -5.02 -3.85
CA ALA A 110 11.96 -6.01 -2.77
C ALA A 110 13.28 -6.78 -2.68
N ASN A 111 13.84 -6.90 -1.47
CA ASN A 111 15.07 -7.65 -1.23
C ASN A 111 14.81 -9.15 -1.31
N THR A 112 13.67 -9.59 -0.78
CA THR A 112 13.24 -10.99 -0.79
C THR A 112 11.78 -11.06 -1.20
N VAL A 113 11.42 -12.06 -2.00
CA VAL A 113 10.02 -12.33 -2.33
C VAL A 113 9.67 -13.74 -1.90
N VAL A 114 8.68 -13.86 -1.03
CA VAL A 114 8.08 -15.12 -0.57
C VAL A 114 6.83 -15.38 -1.39
N ASN A 115 6.69 -16.61 -1.89
CA ASN A 115 5.47 -16.98 -2.59
C ASN A 115 4.31 -17.08 -1.60
N ARG A 116 3.18 -16.47 -1.94
CA ARG A 116 1.99 -16.46 -1.07
C ARG A 116 1.39 -17.85 -0.81
N GLU A 117 1.74 -18.85 -1.61
CA GLU A 117 1.28 -20.24 -1.41
C GLU A 117 2.16 -21.00 -0.41
N ASP A 118 3.38 -20.54 -0.15
CA ASP A 118 4.32 -21.19 0.76
C ASP A 118 3.97 -20.83 2.21
N LYS A 119 4.29 -21.73 3.14
CA LYS A 119 4.17 -21.42 4.56
C LYS A 119 5.19 -20.34 4.94
N LEU A 120 4.73 -19.29 5.61
CA LEU A 120 5.57 -18.13 5.90
C LEU A 120 6.75 -18.47 6.79
N THR A 121 6.51 -19.29 7.82
CA THR A 121 7.51 -19.74 8.80
C THR A 121 8.60 -20.66 8.22
N ASP A 122 8.38 -21.23 7.02
CA ASP A 122 9.40 -22.01 6.31
C ASP A 122 10.34 -21.13 5.48
N SER A 123 9.90 -19.92 5.18
CA SER A 123 10.60 -18.96 4.31
C SER A 123 11.22 -17.79 5.07
N ILE A 124 10.73 -17.49 6.26
CA ILE A 124 11.14 -16.36 7.10
C ILE A 124 11.36 -16.88 8.51
N GLU A 125 12.50 -16.53 9.08
CA GLU A 125 12.83 -16.86 10.46
C GLU A 125 11.86 -16.15 11.42
N ASN A 126 11.40 -16.89 12.42
CA ASN A 126 10.56 -16.32 13.49
C ASN A 126 11.27 -15.17 14.18
N GLN A 127 10.51 -14.14 14.53
CA GLN A 127 11.02 -12.94 15.20
C GLN A 127 12.17 -12.23 14.43
N SER A 128 12.10 -12.22 13.11
CA SER A 128 13.09 -11.54 12.26
C SER A 128 12.59 -10.22 11.63
N ILE A 129 11.27 -9.96 11.66
CA ILE A 129 10.62 -8.82 11.03
C ILE A 129 10.37 -7.70 12.06
N ASP A 130 10.74 -6.47 11.72
CA ASP A 130 10.49 -5.30 12.56
C ASP A 130 9.07 -4.74 12.37
N VAL A 131 8.60 -4.70 11.12
CA VAL A 131 7.28 -4.14 10.76
C VAL A 131 6.58 -5.03 9.73
N VAL A 132 5.31 -5.31 9.96
CA VAL A 132 4.41 -5.90 8.96
C VAL A 132 3.47 -4.81 8.43
N ILE A 133 3.42 -4.67 7.11
CA ILE A 133 2.44 -3.87 6.38
C ILE A 133 1.46 -4.83 5.73
N ASP A 134 0.26 -4.90 6.28
CA ASP A 134 -0.74 -5.87 5.83
C ASP A 134 -1.89 -5.23 5.06
N LEU A 135 -2.11 -5.75 3.85
CA LEU A 135 -3.15 -5.34 2.90
C LEU A 135 -4.13 -6.50 2.62
N VAL A 136 -3.95 -7.64 3.26
CA VAL A 136 -4.60 -8.90 2.90
C VAL A 136 -5.41 -9.48 4.06
N ALA A 137 -4.87 -9.49 5.26
CA ALA A 137 -5.43 -10.15 6.46
C ALA A 137 -5.80 -11.64 6.21
N GLY A 138 -6.87 -12.13 6.82
CA GLY A 138 -7.37 -13.49 6.64
C GLY A 138 -6.54 -14.55 7.36
N GLU A 139 -6.56 -15.78 6.86
CA GLU A 139 -6.03 -16.98 7.54
C GLU A 139 -4.55 -16.92 7.92
N ARG A 140 -3.75 -16.10 7.23
CA ARG A 140 -2.31 -15.96 7.50
C ARG A 140 -1.95 -14.93 8.56
N TRP A 141 -2.94 -14.31 9.16
CA TRP A 141 -2.71 -13.22 10.11
C TRP A 141 -1.86 -13.65 11.30
N GLU A 142 -2.08 -14.88 11.82
CA GLU A 142 -1.31 -15.43 12.93
C GLU A 142 0.18 -15.58 12.56
N ASP A 143 0.48 -16.15 11.38
CA ASP A 143 1.86 -16.28 10.89
C ASP A 143 2.58 -14.93 10.80
N LEU A 144 1.83 -13.85 10.44
CA LEU A 144 2.39 -12.50 10.37
C LEU A 144 2.79 -11.96 11.75
N LEU A 145 2.08 -12.33 12.81
CA LEU A 145 2.46 -11.97 14.16
C LEU A 145 3.66 -12.80 14.66
N ASP A 146 3.77 -14.05 14.23
CA ASP A 146 4.86 -14.95 14.64
C ASP A 146 6.22 -14.50 14.12
N VAL A 147 6.29 -14.01 12.89
CA VAL A 147 7.53 -13.51 12.31
C VAL A 147 7.98 -12.14 12.86
N LEU A 148 7.09 -11.39 13.54
CA LEU A 148 7.43 -10.13 14.17
C LEU A 148 8.39 -10.33 15.35
N LYS A 149 9.40 -9.50 15.46
CA LYS A 149 10.29 -9.36 16.63
C LYS A 149 9.50 -8.92 17.87
N LYS A 150 10.10 -9.08 19.04
CA LYS A 150 9.62 -8.38 20.25
C LYS A 150 9.67 -6.87 20.04
N GLY A 151 8.60 -6.17 20.41
CA GLY A 151 8.40 -4.74 20.10
C GLY A 151 8.06 -4.47 18.65
N GLY A 152 7.78 -5.50 17.84
CA GLY A 152 7.40 -5.38 16.44
C GLY A 152 6.05 -4.69 16.25
N ARG A 153 5.83 -4.17 15.03
CA ARG A 153 4.65 -3.37 14.70
C ARG A 153 3.92 -4.00 13.51
N TYR A 154 2.62 -4.16 13.65
CA TYR A 154 1.71 -4.62 12.61
C TYR A 154 0.80 -3.45 12.21
N ALA A 155 0.80 -3.06 10.95
CA ALA A 155 -0.03 -1.99 10.41
C ALA A 155 -0.91 -2.52 9.27
N ALA A 156 -2.22 -2.31 9.37
CA ALA A 156 -3.21 -2.79 8.41
C ALA A 156 -3.99 -1.66 7.74
N ALA A 157 -4.22 -1.79 6.44
CA ALA A 157 -5.12 -0.94 5.65
C ALA A 157 -5.94 -1.72 4.61
N GLY A 158 -6.05 -3.04 4.75
CA GLY A 158 -6.83 -3.89 3.85
C GLY A 158 -7.08 -5.27 4.44
N ALA A 159 -8.14 -5.93 3.97
CA ALA A 159 -8.56 -7.25 4.45
C ALA A 159 -9.22 -8.08 3.33
N ILE A 160 -8.57 -8.14 2.17
CA ILE A 160 -9.16 -8.76 0.96
C ILE A 160 -9.28 -10.29 1.05
N ALA A 161 -8.54 -10.95 1.95
CA ALA A 161 -8.65 -12.39 2.19
C ALA A 161 -9.62 -12.75 3.34
N GLY A 162 -10.16 -11.75 4.03
CA GLY A 162 -11.13 -11.90 5.10
C GLY A 162 -10.88 -10.92 6.23
N PRO A 163 -11.95 -10.26 6.76
CA PRO A 163 -11.81 -9.23 7.78
C PRO A 163 -11.75 -9.78 9.20
N LEU A 164 -12.14 -11.04 9.42
CA LEU A 164 -12.19 -11.65 10.74
C LEU A 164 -10.95 -12.52 10.96
N VAL A 165 -10.25 -12.28 12.07
CA VAL A 165 -9.04 -13.00 12.48
C VAL A 165 -9.12 -13.32 13.97
N GLU A 166 -8.51 -14.43 14.41
CA GLU A 166 -8.34 -14.77 15.81
C GLU A 166 -7.03 -14.22 16.35
N LEU A 167 -7.05 -13.66 17.56
CA LEU A 167 -5.87 -13.17 18.26
C LEU A 167 -5.63 -13.97 19.53
N ASP A 168 -4.51 -14.70 19.58
CA ASP A 168 -3.96 -15.11 20.87
C ASP A 168 -3.35 -13.88 21.57
N VAL A 169 -4.04 -13.39 22.57
CA VAL A 169 -3.61 -12.19 23.31
C VAL A 169 -2.25 -12.39 23.98
N ARG A 170 -1.84 -13.65 24.24
CA ARG A 170 -0.49 -13.95 24.76
C ARG A 170 0.59 -13.57 23.76
N THR A 171 0.39 -13.83 22.46
CA THR A 171 1.30 -13.40 21.39
C THR A 171 1.48 -11.89 21.42
N LEU A 172 0.38 -11.14 21.60
CA LEU A 172 0.42 -9.68 21.67
C LEU A 172 1.28 -9.17 22.84
N TYR A 173 0.96 -9.59 24.08
CA TYR A 173 1.63 -9.00 25.26
C TYR A 173 2.99 -9.62 25.58
N LEU A 174 3.25 -10.90 25.27
CA LEU A 174 4.56 -11.52 25.50
C LEU A 174 5.63 -11.05 24.51
N LYS A 175 5.21 -10.52 23.38
CA LYS A 175 6.10 -9.92 22.37
C LYS A 175 6.06 -8.40 22.36
N ASP A 176 5.29 -7.75 23.24
CA ASP A 176 5.11 -6.29 23.27
C ASP A 176 4.76 -5.71 21.89
N LEU A 177 3.84 -6.38 21.15
CA LEU A 177 3.50 -5.97 19.79
C LEU A 177 2.61 -4.72 19.78
N VAL A 178 2.75 -3.91 18.73
CA VAL A 178 1.88 -2.76 18.45
C VAL A 178 1.04 -3.05 17.21
N LEU A 179 -0.29 -3.04 17.35
CA LEU A 179 -1.24 -3.21 16.26
C LEU A 179 -1.83 -1.85 15.87
N ILE A 180 -1.76 -1.49 14.58
CA ILE A 180 -2.08 -0.16 14.06
C ILE A 180 -3.08 -0.26 12.91
N GLY A 181 -4.30 0.26 13.08
CA GLY A 181 -5.24 0.48 11.97
C GLY A 181 -4.92 1.77 11.23
N CYS A 182 -4.92 1.75 9.90
CA CYS A 182 -4.49 2.88 9.06
C CYS A 182 -5.55 3.26 8.03
N THR A 183 -6.50 4.12 8.42
CA THR A 183 -7.48 4.72 7.49
C THR A 183 -7.25 6.22 7.36
N PHE A 184 -7.31 6.95 8.47
CA PHE A 184 -7.09 8.39 8.48
C PHE A 184 -5.68 8.72 8.01
N GLN A 185 -5.57 9.73 7.14
CA GLN A 185 -4.29 10.23 6.61
C GLN A 185 -4.13 11.70 6.99
N ASP A 186 -3.03 12.00 7.65
CA ASP A 186 -2.63 13.38 7.88
C ASP A 186 -2.25 14.05 6.54
N ARG A 187 -2.55 15.33 6.37
CA ARG A 187 -2.20 16.12 5.17
C ARG A 187 -0.73 15.99 4.80
N LYS A 188 0.14 15.97 5.80
CA LYS A 188 1.58 15.79 5.64
C LYS A 188 1.94 14.53 4.84
N VAL A 189 1.15 13.46 4.94
CA VAL A 189 1.38 12.22 4.17
C VAL A 189 1.37 12.50 2.68
N PHE A 190 0.41 13.28 2.20
CA PHE A 190 0.32 13.62 0.78
C PHE A 190 1.35 14.69 0.38
N GLU A 191 1.62 15.66 1.23
CA GLU A 191 2.67 16.66 1.01
C GLU A 191 4.05 16.02 0.89
N ASN A 192 4.36 15.01 1.69
CA ASN A 192 5.58 14.22 1.55
C ASN A 192 5.68 13.57 0.16
N LEU A 193 4.59 12.96 -0.31
CA LEU A 193 4.55 12.30 -1.63
C LEU A 193 4.80 13.30 -2.77
N ILE A 194 4.25 14.51 -2.70
CA ILE A 194 4.54 15.57 -3.68
C ILE A 194 6.05 15.81 -3.75
N GLY A 195 6.70 16.00 -2.61
CA GLY A 195 8.14 16.18 -2.56
C GLY A 195 8.92 14.99 -3.12
N TYR A 196 8.45 13.74 -2.93
CA TYR A 196 9.11 12.56 -3.50
C TYR A 196 8.95 12.49 -5.02
N ILE A 197 7.80 12.88 -5.55
CA ILE A 197 7.55 12.97 -7.00
C ILE A 197 8.46 14.02 -7.63
N GLU A 198 8.48 15.23 -7.09
CA GLU A 198 9.26 16.35 -7.63
C GLU A 198 10.77 16.09 -7.61
N ARG A 199 11.25 15.30 -6.64
CA ARG A 199 12.65 14.87 -6.57
C ARG A 199 12.95 13.55 -7.28
N ASN A 200 11.94 12.94 -7.96
CA ASN A 200 12.04 11.64 -8.63
C ASN A 200 12.54 10.51 -7.71
N GLU A 201 12.10 10.50 -6.46
CA GLU A 201 12.48 9.50 -5.45
C GLU A 201 11.62 8.23 -5.51
N ILE A 202 10.53 8.27 -6.26
CA ILE A 202 9.61 7.14 -6.52
C ILE A 202 9.27 7.09 -8.01
N THR A 203 8.82 5.93 -8.47
CA THR A 203 8.45 5.69 -9.87
C THR A 203 7.00 5.23 -9.95
N PRO A 204 6.14 5.87 -10.76
CA PRO A 204 4.76 5.45 -10.92
C PRO A 204 4.67 4.11 -11.63
N LEU A 205 3.79 3.22 -11.15
CA LEU A 205 3.57 1.90 -11.73
C LEU A 205 2.20 1.84 -12.40
N VAL A 206 2.13 2.30 -13.64
CA VAL A 206 0.93 2.21 -14.50
C VAL A 206 1.08 0.99 -15.40
N SER A 207 0.35 -0.08 -15.11
CA SER A 207 0.39 -1.31 -15.90
C SER A 207 -0.39 -1.19 -17.20
N LYS A 208 -1.51 -0.47 -17.19
CA LYS A 208 -2.36 -0.31 -18.38
C LYS A 208 -3.27 0.90 -18.23
N THR A 209 -3.56 1.54 -19.34
CA THR A 209 -4.54 2.64 -19.43
C THR A 209 -5.73 2.23 -20.27
N TYR A 210 -6.89 2.82 -19.99
CA TYR A 210 -8.13 2.60 -20.71
C TYR A 210 -8.86 3.93 -20.92
N PRO A 211 -9.53 4.13 -22.05
CA PRO A 211 -10.52 5.22 -22.16
C PRO A 211 -11.60 5.06 -21.07
N LEU A 212 -12.11 6.17 -20.53
CA LEU A 212 -13.16 6.13 -19.48
C LEU A 212 -14.38 5.29 -19.91
N LYS A 213 -14.79 5.33 -21.17
CA LYS A 213 -15.89 4.54 -21.72
C LYS A 213 -15.69 3.02 -21.60
N ASP A 214 -14.45 2.56 -21.48
CA ASP A 214 -14.09 1.14 -21.39
C ASP A 214 -13.93 0.68 -19.92
N ILE A 215 -14.52 1.41 -18.98
CA ILE A 215 -14.45 1.12 -17.53
C ILE A 215 -14.84 -0.33 -17.19
N ILE A 216 -15.82 -0.91 -17.88
CA ILE A 216 -16.22 -2.31 -17.65
C ILE A 216 -15.07 -3.27 -17.94
N THR A 217 -14.32 -3.04 -19.02
CA THR A 217 -13.14 -3.85 -19.36
C THR A 217 -12.03 -3.63 -18.33
N ALA A 218 -11.79 -2.40 -17.92
CA ALA A 218 -10.81 -2.07 -16.89
C ALA A 218 -11.14 -2.75 -15.55
N GLN A 219 -12.39 -2.77 -15.15
CA GLN A 219 -12.84 -3.46 -13.92
C GLN A 219 -12.68 -4.98 -14.01
N LYS A 220 -12.99 -5.60 -15.15
CA LYS A 220 -12.74 -7.04 -15.37
C LYS A 220 -11.25 -7.37 -15.26
N ASP A 221 -10.40 -6.56 -15.88
CA ASP A 221 -8.95 -6.72 -15.80
C ASP A 221 -8.44 -6.52 -14.37
N PHE A 222 -8.98 -5.55 -13.63
CA PHE A 222 -8.66 -5.34 -12.21
C PHE A 222 -9.00 -6.54 -11.34
N VAL A 223 -10.20 -7.12 -11.51
CA VAL A 223 -10.65 -8.30 -10.76
C VAL A 223 -9.82 -9.53 -11.11
N SER A 224 -9.32 -9.64 -12.34
CA SER A 224 -8.48 -10.77 -12.77
C SER A 224 -7.16 -10.88 -12.01
N LYS A 225 -6.73 -9.81 -11.33
CA LYS A 225 -5.47 -9.73 -10.54
C LYS A 225 -4.20 -10.05 -11.34
N LYS A 226 -4.22 -9.92 -12.67
CA LYS A 226 -3.07 -10.24 -13.55
C LYS A 226 -1.98 -9.17 -13.53
N TYR A 227 -2.36 -7.93 -13.30
CA TYR A 227 -1.48 -6.77 -13.40
C TYR A 227 -0.74 -6.47 -12.09
N VAL A 228 0.43 -5.84 -12.20
CA VAL A 228 1.20 -5.30 -11.07
C VAL A 228 1.06 -3.78 -11.08
N GLY A 229 0.84 -3.14 -9.94
CA GLY A 229 0.64 -1.69 -9.87
C GLY A 229 -0.80 -1.27 -10.17
N LYS A 230 -0.98 -0.21 -10.96
CA LYS A 230 -2.28 0.46 -11.20
C LYS A 230 -2.79 0.30 -12.62
N LEU A 231 -4.13 0.23 -12.76
CA LEU A 231 -4.86 0.44 -13.99
C LEU A 231 -5.47 1.84 -13.95
N VAL A 232 -5.34 2.61 -15.02
CA VAL A 232 -5.75 4.02 -15.04
C VAL A 232 -6.78 4.26 -16.14
N LEU A 233 -7.86 4.97 -15.79
CA LEU A 233 -8.86 5.44 -16.73
C LEU A 233 -8.47 6.85 -17.22
N LEU A 234 -8.56 7.05 -18.52
CA LEU A 234 -8.29 8.33 -19.17
C LEU A 234 -9.62 8.96 -19.58
N PRO A 235 -10.09 10.02 -18.91
CA PRO A 235 -11.17 10.85 -19.43
C PRO A 235 -10.72 11.53 -20.73
N LYS A 236 -11.69 11.86 -21.59
CA LYS A 236 -11.40 12.59 -22.83
C LYS A 236 -11.18 14.07 -22.54
#